data_61092b3be8e9a616af5663c7104c6b97
#
_entry.id   61092b3be8e9a616af5663c7104c6b97
#
_cell.length_a   1.000
_cell.length_b   1.000
_cell.length_c   1.000
_cell.angle_alpha   90.00
_cell.angle_beta   90.00
_cell.angle_gamma   90.00
#
_symmetry.space_group_name_H-M   'P 1'
#
loop_
_entity.id
_entity.type
_entity.pdbx_description
1 polymer ?
#
loop_
_entity_poly.entity_id
_entity_poly.type
_entity_poly.pdbx_seq_one_letter_code
_entity_poly.pdbx_strand_id
1 'polypeptide(L)'
;MPLKVSNHPLVADSLRGLRDRSTTPEEFRVLARKIITFLLYEATVDLEVKHGKVQTPLMQAAAISIAHEVVAIPVLRSGLGILGPVLELLPRVSVGYIGLERDDKTAVARIYYQKLPQLVDKVPLLLDPMLATGGSAAQALDLIKEAGGRNPRMICVVAAPEGVKALEARHPEVQIYTAALDEGLNDSSFIVPGLGDFGDRLFGTES
;
A
#
# COMPACT_ATOMS: atom_id res chain seq x y z
N MET A 1 -14.13 3.96 9.31
CA MET A 1 -12.83 3.81 8.63
C MET A 1 -12.84 4.67 7.37
N PRO A 2 -11.89 5.49 7.10
CA PRO A 2 -11.86 6.25 5.85
C PRO A 2 -11.18 5.45 4.74
N LEU A 3 -11.99 4.88 3.84
CA LEU A 3 -11.54 4.50 2.51
C LEU A 3 -11.44 5.79 1.66
N LYS A 4 -10.27 6.04 1.11
CA LYS A 4 -10.03 7.13 0.15
C LYS A 4 -9.75 6.53 -1.22
N VAL A 5 -10.72 6.68 -2.12
CA VAL A 5 -10.54 6.35 -3.54
C VAL A 5 -10.04 7.60 -4.24
N SER A 6 -8.90 7.51 -4.91
CA SER A 6 -8.35 8.65 -5.66
C SER A 6 -9.24 9.02 -6.83
N ASN A 7 -9.55 10.29 -6.95
CA ASN A 7 -10.31 10.85 -8.09
C ASN A 7 -9.41 11.60 -9.09
N HIS A 8 -8.09 11.44 -8.96
CA HIS A 8 -7.12 12.14 -9.78
C HIS A 8 -7.10 11.59 -11.21
N PRO A 9 -7.25 12.44 -12.27
CA PRO A 9 -7.32 11.96 -13.66
C PRO A 9 -6.11 11.14 -14.10
N LEU A 10 -4.90 11.48 -13.65
CA LEU A 10 -3.69 10.73 -13.99
C LEU A 10 -3.65 9.35 -13.34
N VAL A 11 -4.29 9.18 -12.17
CA VAL A 11 -4.48 7.87 -11.54
C VAL A 11 -5.44 7.03 -12.37
N ALA A 12 -6.58 7.61 -12.77
CA ALA A 12 -7.58 6.94 -13.58
C ALA A 12 -7.02 6.51 -14.96
N ASP A 13 -6.26 7.38 -15.64
CA ASP A 13 -5.62 7.05 -16.92
C ASP A 13 -4.57 5.94 -16.77
N SER A 14 -3.75 5.99 -15.72
CA SER A 14 -2.77 4.94 -15.44
C SER A 14 -3.45 3.61 -15.09
N LEU A 15 -4.55 3.64 -14.32
CA LEU A 15 -5.32 2.45 -13.97
C LEU A 15 -5.97 1.81 -15.21
N ARG A 16 -6.45 2.62 -16.16
CA ARG A 16 -6.94 2.12 -17.47
C ARG A 16 -5.89 1.22 -18.14
N GLY A 17 -4.64 1.68 -18.18
CA GLY A 17 -3.54 0.91 -18.73
C GLY A 17 -3.23 -0.36 -17.93
N LEU A 18 -3.26 -0.30 -16.58
CA LEU A 18 -3.07 -1.52 -15.76
C LEU A 18 -4.16 -2.57 -15.99
N ARG A 19 -5.40 -2.14 -16.26
CA ARG A 19 -6.53 -3.06 -16.53
C ARG A 19 -6.43 -3.72 -17.91
N ASP A 20 -5.76 -3.09 -18.87
CA ASP A 20 -5.63 -3.64 -20.22
C ASP A 20 -4.76 -4.91 -20.20
N ARG A 21 -5.35 -6.03 -20.65
CA ARG A 21 -4.66 -7.33 -20.69
C ARG A 21 -3.44 -7.36 -21.63
N SER A 22 -3.38 -6.44 -22.60
CA SER A 22 -2.27 -6.33 -23.56
C SER A 22 -1.08 -5.55 -23.02
N THR A 23 -1.21 -4.90 -21.84
CA THR A 23 -0.13 -4.14 -21.22
C THR A 23 1.03 -5.06 -20.85
N THR A 24 2.21 -4.77 -21.39
CA THR A 24 3.43 -5.55 -21.12
C THR A 24 3.88 -5.39 -19.67
N PRO A 25 4.65 -6.35 -19.09
CA PRO A 25 5.19 -6.21 -17.73
C PRO A 25 6.01 -4.93 -17.52
N GLU A 26 6.71 -4.44 -18.54
CA GLU A 26 7.48 -3.19 -18.47
C GLU A 26 6.57 -1.98 -18.33
N GLU A 27 5.55 -1.88 -19.17
CA GLU A 27 4.55 -0.81 -19.11
C GLU A 27 3.74 -0.89 -17.80
N PHE A 28 3.39 -2.11 -17.37
CA PHE A 28 2.68 -2.34 -16.12
C PHE A 28 3.46 -1.77 -14.92
N ARG A 29 4.77 -2.03 -14.84
CA ARG A 29 5.64 -1.46 -13.81
C ARG A 29 5.65 0.07 -13.81
N VAL A 30 5.72 0.69 -15.00
CA VAL A 30 5.71 2.15 -15.14
C VAL A 30 4.38 2.73 -14.64
N LEU A 31 3.26 2.14 -15.03
CA LEU A 31 1.92 2.60 -14.65
C LEU A 31 1.66 2.40 -13.15
N ALA A 32 2.07 1.23 -12.60
CA ALA A 32 1.98 0.96 -11.18
C ALA A 32 2.76 2.00 -10.35
N ARG A 33 4.00 2.32 -10.76
CA ARG A 33 4.81 3.36 -10.10
C ARG A 33 4.10 4.71 -10.07
N LYS A 34 3.49 5.13 -11.18
CA LYS A 34 2.75 6.40 -11.26
C LYS A 34 1.59 6.41 -10.25
N ILE A 35 0.77 5.37 -10.25
CA ILE A 35 -0.37 5.28 -9.32
C ILE A 35 0.12 5.35 -7.87
N ILE A 36 1.12 4.55 -7.50
CA ILE A 36 1.63 4.52 -6.12
C ILE A 36 2.22 5.87 -5.70
N THR A 37 2.89 6.57 -6.60
CA THR A 37 3.40 7.93 -6.32
C THR A 37 2.27 8.87 -5.93
N PHE A 38 1.15 8.87 -6.67
CA PHE A 38 -0.02 9.70 -6.35
C PHE A 38 -0.71 9.26 -5.05
N LEU A 39 -0.93 7.95 -4.88
CA LEU A 39 -1.55 7.44 -3.66
C LEU A 39 -0.70 7.71 -2.42
N LEU A 40 0.62 7.64 -2.54
CA LEU A 40 1.53 7.98 -1.45
C LEU A 40 1.44 9.48 -1.10
N TYR A 41 1.37 10.35 -2.11
CA TYR A 41 1.16 11.78 -1.90
C TYR A 41 -0.14 12.02 -1.10
N GLU A 42 -1.25 11.40 -1.52
CA GLU A 42 -2.53 11.49 -0.81
C GLU A 42 -2.46 10.87 0.60
N ALA A 43 -1.74 9.75 0.75
CA ALA A 43 -1.59 9.07 2.02
C ALA A 43 -0.66 9.78 3.01
N THR A 44 0.06 10.81 2.60
CA THR A 44 1.03 11.53 3.44
C THR A 44 0.67 13.01 3.65
N VAL A 45 -0.45 13.47 3.11
CA VAL A 45 -0.85 14.89 3.13
C VAL A 45 -1.08 15.44 4.55
N ASP A 46 -1.50 14.59 5.48
CA ASP A 46 -1.84 14.92 6.87
C ASP A 46 -0.81 14.40 7.90
N LEU A 47 0.41 14.08 7.43
CA LEU A 47 1.50 13.75 8.36
C LEU A 47 1.80 14.90 9.28
N GLU A 48 1.96 14.60 10.56
CA GLU A 48 2.37 15.59 11.56
C GLU A 48 3.74 16.17 11.22
N VAL A 49 3.88 17.49 11.41
CA VAL A 49 5.12 18.21 11.11
C VAL A 49 5.65 18.93 12.34
N LYS A 50 6.98 19.03 12.42
CA LYS A 50 7.70 19.85 13.38
C LYS A 50 8.11 21.16 12.73
N HIS A 51 7.80 22.28 13.41
CA HIS A 51 8.26 23.59 13.00
C HIS A 51 9.67 23.85 13.51
N GLY A 52 10.50 24.45 12.68
CA GLY A 52 11.89 24.76 12.99
C GLY A 52 12.44 25.88 12.12
N LYS A 53 13.76 25.95 12.05
CA LYS A 53 14.48 26.90 11.18
C LYS A 53 15.58 26.16 10.42
N VAL A 54 15.90 26.65 9.23
CA VAL A 54 17.00 26.20 8.40
C VAL A 54 17.86 27.39 8.01
N GLN A 55 19.19 27.19 7.95
CA GLN A 55 20.11 28.18 7.42
C GLN A 55 20.15 28.02 5.90
N THR A 56 19.64 29.01 5.19
CA THR A 56 19.83 29.11 3.73
C THR A 56 21.18 29.74 3.41
N PRO A 57 21.63 29.76 2.17
CA PRO A 57 22.83 30.48 1.79
C PRO A 57 22.83 31.98 2.15
N LEU A 58 21.65 32.58 2.33
CA LEU A 58 21.49 34.03 2.55
C LEU A 58 21.13 34.38 4.00
N MET A 59 20.19 33.62 4.60
CA MET A 59 19.68 33.94 5.94
C MET A 59 18.95 32.78 6.57
N GLN A 60 18.58 32.87 7.85
CA GLN A 60 17.67 31.92 8.48
C GLN A 60 16.27 32.03 7.91
N ALA A 61 15.65 30.87 7.60
CA ALA A 61 14.26 30.77 7.16
C ALA A 61 13.48 29.81 8.08
N ALA A 62 12.17 30.03 8.20
CA ALA A 62 11.27 29.06 8.80
C ALA A 62 11.23 27.78 7.94
N ALA A 63 11.17 26.62 8.61
CA ALA A 63 11.15 25.32 7.96
C ALA A 63 10.22 24.37 8.69
N ILE A 64 9.77 23.34 7.98
CA ILE A 64 9.03 22.19 8.54
C ILE A 64 9.78 20.90 8.23
N SER A 65 9.61 19.91 9.09
CA SER A 65 10.06 18.55 8.87
C SER A 65 8.98 17.57 9.33
N ILE A 66 8.92 16.36 8.74
CA ILE A 66 8.02 15.32 9.19
C ILE A 66 8.35 14.96 10.65
N ALA A 67 7.32 14.87 11.50
CA ALA A 67 7.50 14.70 12.94
C ALA A 67 7.89 13.27 13.33
N HIS A 68 7.31 12.27 12.65
CA HIS A 68 7.47 10.86 12.96
C HIS A 68 8.08 10.11 11.77
N GLU A 69 8.91 9.11 12.07
CA GLU A 69 9.46 8.22 11.07
C GLU A 69 8.34 7.41 10.41
N VAL A 70 8.36 7.33 9.07
CA VAL A 70 7.49 6.44 8.31
C VAL A 70 8.18 5.09 8.16
N VAL A 71 7.43 3.99 8.30
CA VAL A 71 7.93 2.64 8.07
C VAL A 71 7.11 2.00 6.97
N ALA A 72 7.74 1.72 5.84
CA ALA A 72 7.12 1.01 4.73
C ALA A 72 7.13 -0.51 5.01
N ILE A 73 5.98 -1.15 4.82
CA ILE A 73 5.79 -2.56 5.13
C ILE A 73 5.14 -3.25 3.93
N PRO A 74 5.92 -3.65 2.90
CA PRO A 74 5.40 -4.42 1.79
C PRO A 74 5.03 -5.84 2.19
N VAL A 75 3.84 -6.28 1.74
CA VAL A 75 3.44 -7.69 1.78
C VAL A 75 4.06 -8.40 0.58
N LEU A 76 4.93 -9.35 0.84
CA LEU A 76 5.61 -10.13 -0.20
C LEU A 76 4.63 -11.09 -0.88
N ARG A 77 4.72 -11.31 -2.18
CA ARG A 77 5.70 -10.80 -3.18
C ARG A 77 5.28 -9.45 -3.78
N SER A 78 3.97 -9.27 -4.08
CA SER A 78 3.42 -8.17 -4.89
C SER A 78 3.74 -6.77 -4.33
N GLY A 79 3.78 -6.62 -3.00
CA GLY A 79 4.12 -5.36 -2.33
C GLY A 79 5.53 -4.85 -2.65
N LEU A 80 6.47 -5.72 -3.06
CA LEU A 80 7.80 -5.29 -3.51
C LEU A 80 7.73 -4.38 -4.73
N GLY A 81 6.79 -4.64 -5.63
CA GLY A 81 6.65 -3.86 -6.85
C GLY A 81 6.20 -2.42 -6.64
N ILE A 82 5.63 -2.13 -5.48
CA ILE A 82 5.15 -0.80 -5.13
C ILE A 82 6.01 -0.10 -4.07
N LEU A 83 7.07 -0.74 -3.60
CA LEU A 83 8.01 -0.17 -2.64
C LEU A 83 8.91 0.93 -3.24
N GLY A 84 9.31 0.78 -4.50
CA GLY A 84 10.24 1.72 -5.16
C GLY A 84 9.85 3.19 -5.05
N PRO A 85 8.62 3.58 -5.45
CA PRO A 85 8.13 4.96 -5.30
C PRO A 85 8.17 5.49 -3.86
N VAL A 86 7.95 4.61 -2.88
CA VAL A 86 8.01 4.99 -1.46
C VAL A 86 9.43 5.37 -1.06
N LEU A 87 10.43 4.59 -1.48
CA LEU A 87 11.84 4.88 -1.21
C LEU A 87 12.32 6.16 -1.89
N GLU A 88 11.77 6.48 -3.06
CA GLU A 88 12.11 7.70 -3.80
C GLU A 88 11.53 8.97 -3.14
N LEU A 89 10.26 8.92 -2.72
CA LEU A 89 9.61 10.07 -2.07
C LEU A 89 10.00 10.23 -0.61
N LEU A 90 10.29 9.14 0.09
CA LEU A 90 10.64 9.10 1.51
C LEU A 90 12.03 8.45 1.70
N PRO A 91 13.14 9.11 1.31
CA PRO A 91 14.47 8.50 1.28
C PRO A 91 15.00 8.08 2.66
N ARG A 92 14.39 8.55 3.74
CA ARG A 92 14.72 8.16 5.13
C ARG A 92 13.76 7.16 5.72
N VAL A 93 12.88 6.52 4.92
CA VAL A 93 11.93 5.53 5.38
C VAL A 93 12.66 4.25 5.80
N SER A 94 12.30 3.69 6.94
CA SER A 94 12.68 2.33 7.31
C SER A 94 11.74 1.33 6.63
N VAL A 95 12.25 0.13 6.34
CA VAL A 95 11.46 -0.92 5.67
C VAL A 95 11.38 -2.17 6.55
N GLY A 96 10.17 -2.61 6.82
CA GLY A 96 9.88 -3.94 7.36
C GLY A 96 9.27 -4.82 6.27
N TYR A 97 9.32 -6.14 6.44
CA TYR A 97 8.78 -7.08 5.46
C TYR A 97 7.86 -8.09 6.14
N ILE A 98 6.75 -8.41 5.48
CA ILE A 98 5.84 -9.48 5.86
C ILE A 98 5.64 -10.37 4.64
N GLY A 99 6.03 -11.64 4.75
CA GLY A 99 5.79 -12.66 3.74
C GLY A 99 4.57 -13.48 4.10
N LEU A 100 3.55 -13.43 3.26
CA LEU A 100 2.32 -14.20 3.38
C LEU A 100 2.13 -15.06 2.14
N GLU A 101 1.78 -16.30 2.34
CA GLU A 101 1.34 -17.22 1.29
C GLU A 101 -0.06 -17.74 1.63
N ARG A 102 -0.88 -17.96 0.62
CA ARG A 102 -2.18 -18.58 0.82
C ARG A 102 -2.01 -20.10 0.81
N ASP A 103 -2.50 -20.76 1.82
CA ASP A 103 -2.59 -22.21 1.81
C ASP A 103 -3.64 -22.65 0.76
N ASP A 104 -3.21 -23.48 -0.20
CA ASP A 104 -4.05 -23.89 -1.33
C ASP A 104 -5.29 -24.69 -0.92
N LYS A 105 -5.29 -25.32 0.25
CA LYS A 105 -6.39 -26.17 0.74
C LYS A 105 -7.37 -25.41 1.62
N THR A 106 -6.85 -24.52 2.47
CA THR A 106 -7.67 -23.83 3.49
C THR A 106 -7.98 -22.39 3.11
N ALA A 107 -7.32 -21.84 2.10
CA ALA A 107 -7.34 -20.44 1.70
C ALA A 107 -6.92 -19.46 2.83
N VAL A 108 -6.39 -19.98 3.94
CA VAL A 108 -5.90 -19.17 5.07
C VAL A 108 -4.50 -18.67 4.73
N ALA A 109 -4.25 -17.39 4.98
CA ALA A 109 -2.92 -16.83 4.79
C ALA A 109 -1.97 -17.35 5.89
N ARG A 110 -0.79 -17.82 5.50
CA ARG A 110 0.28 -18.29 6.37
C ARG A 110 1.48 -17.36 6.31
N ILE A 111 2.00 -16.98 7.46
CA ILE A 111 3.22 -16.17 7.57
C ILE A 111 4.43 -17.09 7.34
N TYR A 112 5.23 -16.83 6.30
CA TYR A 112 6.48 -17.54 6.06
C TYR A 112 7.72 -16.67 6.31
N TYR A 113 7.53 -15.34 6.41
CA TYR A 113 8.59 -14.39 6.72
C TYR A 113 8.06 -13.16 7.45
N GLN A 114 8.78 -12.73 8.47
CA GLN A 114 8.48 -11.49 9.17
C GLN A 114 9.78 -10.85 9.64
N LYS A 115 9.95 -9.57 9.30
CA LYS A 115 11.01 -8.73 9.86
C LYS A 115 10.48 -7.30 9.95
N LEU A 116 10.04 -6.91 11.13
CA LEU A 116 9.53 -5.57 11.42
C LEU A 116 10.46 -4.86 12.42
N PRO A 117 10.74 -3.56 12.24
CA PRO A 117 11.32 -2.75 13.30
C PRO A 117 10.26 -2.51 14.39
N GLN A 118 10.66 -1.96 15.55
CA GLN A 118 9.71 -1.40 16.50
C GLN A 118 8.94 -0.24 15.85
N LEU A 119 7.61 -0.22 16.03
CA LEU A 119 6.70 0.73 15.38
C LEU A 119 6.10 1.76 16.36
N VAL A 120 6.55 1.76 17.62
CA VAL A 120 6.13 2.76 18.61
C VAL A 120 6.54 4.15 18.12
N ASP A 121 5.60 5.11 18.13
CA ASP A 121 5.76 6.49 17.68
C ASP A 121 6.18 6.66 16.20
N LYS A 122 5.93 5.63 15.38
CA LYS A 122 6.16 5.65 13.93
C LYS A 122 4.85 5.57 13.17
N VAL A 123 4.88 5.93 11.89
CA VAL A 123 3.75 5.85 10.97
C VAL A 123 3.90 4.58 10.11
N PRO A 124 3.16 3.47 10.41
CA PRO A 124 3.20 2.28 9.60
C PRO A 124 2.47 2.50 8.27
N LEU A 125 3.13 2.16 7.16
CA LEU A 125 2.59 2.22 5.81
C LEU A 125 2.59 0.82 5.21
N LEU A 126 1.44 0.14 5.26
CA LEU A 126 1.24 -1.18 4.67
C LEU A 126 1.10 -1.05 3.15
N LEU A 127 1.88 -1.83 2.41
CA LEU A 127 1.92 -1.83 0.96
C LEU A 127 1.48 -3.20 0.43
N ASP A 128 0.23 -3.28 -0.02
CA ASP A 128 -0.31 -4.47 -0.68
C ASP A 128 -1.18 -4.03 -1.87
N PRO A 129 -0.80 -4.29 -3.12
CA PRO A 129 -1.48 -3.74 -4.28
C PRO A 129 -2.93 -4.20 -4.46
N MET A 130 -3.34 -5.31 -3.85
CA MET A 130 -4.64 -5.93 -4.08
C MET A 130 -5.38 -6.17 -2.76
N LEU A 131 -6.40 -5.39 -2.45
CA LEU A 131 -7.27 -5.63 -1.30
C LEU A 131 -8.52 -6.42 -1.74
N ALA A 132 -8.37 -7.75 -1.88
CA ALA A 132 -9.44 -8.65 -2.30
C ALA A 132 -10.34 -9.10 -1.13
N THR A 133 -10.04 -10.21 -0.47
CA THR A 133 -10.80 -10.70 0.70
C THR A 133 -10.44 -10.00 2.01
N GLY A 134 -9.29 -9.30 2.05
CA GLY A 134 -8.78 -8.63 3.24
C GLY A 134 -7.99 -9.53 4.21
N GLY A 135 -7.93 -10.85 3.97
CA GLY A 135 -7.29 -11.79 4.91
C GLY A 135 -5.80 -11.52 5.12
N SER A 136 -5.03 -11.36 4.05
CA SER A 136 -3.59 -11.05 4.11
C SER A 136 -3.34 -9.68 4.75
N ALA A 137 -4.09 -8.67 4.33
CA ALA A 137 -3.97 -7.33 4.90
C ALA A 137 -4.30 -7.30 6.40
N ALA A 138 -5.36 -8.02 6.83
CA ALA A 138 -5.72 -8.12 8.24
C ALA A 138 -4.63 -8.77 9.08
N GLN A 139 -4.04 -9.88 8.61
CA GLN A 139 -2.91 -10.53 9.31
C GLN A 139 -1.69 -9.61 9.37
N ALA A 140 -1.36 -8.90 8.30
CA ALA A 140 -0.26 -7.95 8.30
C ALA A 140 -0.50 -6.81 9.30
N LEU A 141 -1.73 -6.32 9.41
CA LEU A 141 -2.12 -5.30 10.39
C LEU A 141 -2.06 -5.81 11.83
N ASP A 142 -2.39 -7.09 12.11
CA ASP A 142 -2.16 -7.68 13.42
C ASP A 142 -0.69 -7.61 13.81
N LEU A 143 0.22 -8.03 12.92
CA LEU A 143 1.66 -8.00 13.18
C LEU A 143 2.18 -6.56 13.37
N ILE A 144 1.65 -5.60 12.61
CA ILE A 144 1.96 -4.17 12.80
C ILE A 144 1.54 -3.71 14.19
N LYS A 145 0.34 -4.09 14.65
CA LYS A 145 -0.17 -3.77 15.97
C LYS A 145 0.65 -4.41 17.08
N GLU A 146 1.01 -5.68 16.93
CA GLU A 146 1.90 -6.40 17.86
C GLU A 146 3.28 -5.74 17.98
N ALA A 147 3.81 -5.18 16.89
CA ALA A 147 5.06 -4.42 16.87
C ALA A 147 4.92 -2.98 17.44
N GLY A 148 3.74 -2.62 17.97
CA GLY A 148 3.47 -1.31 18.58
C GLY A 148 2.98 -0.24 17.60
N GLY A 149 2.69 -0.61 16.35
CA GLY A 149 2.18 0.33 15.34
C GLY A 149 0.74 0.77 15.64
N ARG A 150 0.49 2.07 15.45
CA ARG A 150 -0.84 2.68 15.64
C ARG A 150 -1.24 3.45 14.39
N ASN A 151 -2.56 3.53 14.13
CA ASN A 151 -3.13 4.28 13.00
C ASN A 151 -2.43 3.98 11.68
N PRO A 152 -2.30 2.70 11.28
CA PRO A 152 -1.61 2.32 10.05
C PRO A 152 -2.35 2.88 8.84
N ARG A 153 -1.59 3.18 7.79
CA ARG A 153 -2.11 3.54 6.46
C ARG A 153 -1.84 2.37 5.54
N MET A 154 -2.81 2.04 4.69
CA MET A 154 -2.66 1.03 3.67
C MET A 154 -2.76 1.67 2.29
N ILE A 155 -1.83 1.34 1.41
CA ILE A 155 -1.89 1.68 -0.01
C ILE A 155 -2.13 0.40 -0.80
N CYS A 156 -3.21 0.40 -1.61
CA CYS A 156 -3.48 -0.64 -2.60
C CYS A 156 -3.85 0.00 -3.94
N VAL A 157 -3.67 -0.73 -5.03
CA VAL A 157 -4.02 -0.24 -6.38
C VAL A 157 -5.51 -0.41 -6.62
N VAL A 158 -6.05 -1.60 -6.32
CA VAL A 158 -7.49 -1.86 -6.39
C VAL A 158 -7.97 -2.56 -5.11
N ALA A 159 -9.21 -2.27 -4.73
CA ALA A 159 -9.87 -2.85 -3.58
C ALA A 159 -11.25 -3.42 -3.97
N ALA A 160 -11.67 -4.48 -3.29
CA ALA A 160 -13.04 -4.99 -3.32
C ALA A 160 -13.81 -4.59 -2.05
N PRO A 161 -15.12 -4.39 -2.11
CA PRO A 161 -15.95 -4.07 -0.94
C PRO A 161 -15.84 -5.09 0.20
N GLU A 162 -15.65 -6.37 -0.14
CA GLU A 162 -15.47 -7.47 0.82
C GLU A 162 -14.20 -7.27 1.66
N GLY A 163 -13.08 -6.94 1.01
CA GLY A 163 -11.81 -6.68 1.69
C GLY A 163 -11.88 -5.44 2.59
N VAL A 164 -12.53 -4.39 2.10
CA VAL A 164 -12.75 -3.16 2.87
C VAL A 164 -13.57 -3.46 4.13
N LYS A 165 -14.69 -4.18 4.00
CA LYS A 165 -15.55 -4.57 5.13
C LYS A 165 -14.80 -5.47 6.13
N ALA A 166 -13.97 -6.40 5.65
CA ALA A 166 -13.17 -7.27 6.51
C ALA A 166 -12.18 -6.46 7.36
N LEU A 167 -11.52 -5.46 6.76
CA LEU A 167 -10.62 -4.58 7.50
C LEU A 167 -11.38 -3.63 8.43
N GLU A 168 -12.54 -3.11 8.03
CA GLU A 168 -13.39 -2.29 8.92
C GLU A 168 -13.77 -3.02 10.21
N ALA A 169 -14.10 -4.31 10.09
CA ALA A 169 -14.52 -5.12 11.23
C ALA A 169 -13.36 -5.41 12.19
N ARG A 170 -12.13 -5.59 11.69
CA ARG A 170 -10.98 -6.05 12.49
C ARG A 170 -10.01 -4.93 12.86
N HIS A 171 -9.84 -3.94 11.99
CA HIS A 171 -8.90 -2.83 12.10
C HIS A 171 -9.56 -1.51 11.72
N PRO A 172 -10.56 -1.03 12.48
CA PRO A 172 -11.31 0.19 12.15
C PRO A 172 -10.44 1.46 12.12
N GLU A 173 -9.25 1.41 12.71
CA GLU A 173 -8.28 2.50 12.74
C GLU A 173 -7.47 2.67 11.45
N VAL A 174 -7.45 1.66 10.56
CA VAL A 174 -6.65 1.72 9.34
C VAL A 174 -7.25 2.71 8.33
N GLN A 175 -6.40 3.52 7.71
CA GLN A 175 -6.78 4.38 6.58
C GLN A 175 -6.35 3.71 5.28
N ILE A 176 -7.29 3.46 4.37
CA ILE A 176 -7.04 2.81 3.09
C ILE A 176 -7.03 3.84 1.97
N TYR A 177 -5.99 3.82 1.14
CA TYR A 177 -5.82 4.63 -0.06
C TYR A 177 -5.75 3.72 -1.27
N THR A 178 -6.63 3.92 -2.25
CA THR A 178 -6.74 3.08 -3.44
C THR A 178 -7.01 3.89 -4.70
N ALA A 179 -6.60 3.37 -5.85
CA ALA A 179 -6.94 3.97 -7.14
C ALA A 179 -8.38 3.63 -7.58
N ALA A 180 -8.91 2.48 -7.14
CA ALA A 180 -10.31 2.13 -7.39
C ALA A 180 -10.87 1.20 -6.31
N LEU A 181 -12.17 1.37 -6.02
CA LEU A 181 -13.01 0.37 -5.37
C LEU A 181 -13.82 -0.30 -6.49
N ASP A 182 -13.55 -1.58 -6.74
CA ASP A 182 -14.20 -2.36 -7.78
C ASP A 182 -15.54 -2.96 -7.32
N GLU A 183 -16.22 -3.71 -8.22
CA GLU A 183 -17.60 -4.18 -7.97
C GLU A 183 -17.65 -5.26 -6.87
N GLY A 184 -16.63 -6.12 -6.78
CA GLY A 184 -16.57 -7.21 -5.80
C GLY A 184 -15.60 -8.31 -6.19
N LEU A 185 -15.83 -9.50 -5.69
CA LEU A 185 -15.02 -10.69 -5.95
C LEU A 185 -15.82 -11.71 -6.79
N ASN A 186 -15.11 -12.41 -7.69
CA ASN A 186 -15.66 -13.59 -8.36
C ASN A 186 -15.55 -14.85 -7.46
N ASP A 187 -16.06 -16.00 -7.95
CA ASP A 187 -16.03 -17.28 -7.23
C ASP A 187 -14.62 -17.76 -6.84
N SER A 188 -13.59 -17.33 -7.58
CA SER A 188 -12.18 -17.62 -7.29
C SER A 188 -11.50 -16.54 -6.40
N SER A 189 -12.29 -15.63 -5.83
CA SER A 189 -11.81 -14.52 -5.00
C SER A 189 -10.90 -13.50 -5.71
N PHE A 190 -10.97 -13.41 -7.04
CA PHE A 190 -10.36 -12.32 -7.79
C PHE A 190 -11.25 -11.09 -7.80
N ILE A 191 -10.65 -9.92 -7.70
CA ILE A 191 -11.35 -8.63 -7.84
C ILE A 191 -11.88 -8.49 -9.27
N VAL A 192 -13.14 -8.10 -9.43
CA VAL A 192 -13.80 -7.85 -10.71
C VAL A 192 -14.36 -6.42 -10.77
N PRO A 193 -14.16 -5.70 -11.89
CA PRO A 193 -13.46 -6.09 -13.12
C PRO A 193 -11.94 -6.30 -12.94
N GLY A 194 -11.34 -5.75 -11.86
CA GLY A 194 -9.96 -6.00 -11.47
C GLY A 194 -8.91 -5.63 -12.52
N LEU A 195 -7.77 -6.26 -12.41
CA LEU A 195 -6.63 -6.13 -13.32
C LEU A 195 -5.83 -7.45 -13.48
N GLY A 196 -6.40 -8.59 -13.05
CA GLY A 196 -5.71 -9.89 -12.99
C GLY A 196 -4.82 -10.02 -11.75
N ASP A 197 -3.87 -10.96 -11.75
CA ASP A 197 -2.87 -11.05 -10.68
C ASP A 197 -1.81 -9.96 -10.86
N PHE A 198 -1.73 -9.08 -9.87
CA PHE A 198 -0.81 -7.95 -9.91
C PHE A 198 0.65 -8.40 -9.90
N GLY A 199 0.97 -9.41 -9.09
CA GLY A 199 2.35 -9.91 -8.95
C GLY A 199 2.83 -10.56 -10.24
N ASP A 200 2.04 -11.42 -10.82
CA ASP A 200 2.39 -12.12 -12.07
C ASP A 200 2.53 -11.15 -13.24
N ARG A 201 1.61 -10.20 -13.36
CA ARG A 201 1.72 -9.15 -14.39
C ARG A 201 2.92 -8.23 -14.19
N LEU A 202 3.25 -7.92 -12.94
CA LEU A 202 4.40 -7.06 -12.61
C LEU A 202 5.73 -7.75 -12.89
N PHE A 203 5.86 -9.03 -12.47
CA PHE A 203 7.10 -9.77 -12.55
C PHE A 203 7.25 -10.58 -13.85
N GLY A 204 6.19 -10.67 -14.66
CA GLY A 204 6.19 -11.45 -15.90
C GLY A 204 6.23 -12.96 -15.64
N THR A 205 5.64 -13.39 -14.52
CA THR A 205 5.45 -14.81 -14.19
C THR A 205 4.09 -15.24 -14.68
N GLU A 206 4.02 -16.39 -15.36
CA GLU A 206 2.74 -17.00 -15.75
C GLU A 206 2.10 -17.65 -14.53
N SER A 207 0.78 -17.46 -14.38
CA SER A 207 -0.07 -18.14 -13.39
C SER A 207 -0.65 -19.42 -13.95
#